data_5137789a575254e452bd965752ad8aa3
#
_entry.id   5137789a575254e452bd965752ad8aa3
#
_cell.length_a   1.000
_cell.length_b   1.000
_cell.length_c   1.000
_cell.angle_alpha   90.00
_cell.angle_beta   90.00
_cell.angle_gamma   90.00
#
_symmetry.space_group_name_H-M   'P 1'
#
loop_
_entity.id
_entity.type
_entity.pdbx_description
1 polymer ?
#
loop_
_entity_poly.entity_id
_entity_poly.type
_entity_poly.pdbx_seq_one_letter_code
_entity_poly.pdbx_strand_id
1 'polypeptide(L)'
;RLFAAGPLPTPIEFRGVRIGVPICEDIWLPEVCAHLKATGAEILVSPNGSPYEIDKDDLRVGGVAAKRVAETGLPLAYLNRVGGQDELVFDGASFVLNADGTLAHQLPDWDACVVATQWERRQGGWACLPGARAALDPHPADIYHAMVVGLRDYVNANRFPGVVLGLSGGIDSALSAAVAVDALGAERVRCVMLPSRYTADISLNDAT
;
A
#
# COMPACT_ATOMS: atom_id res chain seq x y z
N ARG A 1 20.00 -18.27 5.07
CA ARG A 1 19.73 -16.83 4.82
C ARG A 1 20.48 -16.41 3.56
N LEU A 2 19.78 -15.72 2.64
CA LEU A 2 20.39 -15.18 1.41
C LEU A 2 21.12 -13.86 1.67
N PHE A 3 20.78 -13.16 2.76
CA PHE A 3 21.35 -11.86 3.13
C PHE A 3 21.95 -11.90 4.52
N ALA A 4 23.04 -11.17 4.70
CA ALA A 4 23.64 -10.91 6.01
C ALA A 4 23.12 -9.56 6.54
N ALA A 5 22.99 -9.44 7.87
CA ALA A 5 22.66 -8.17 8.49
C ALA A 5 23.80 -7.15 8.23
N GLY A 6 23.42 -5.95 7.80
CA GLY A 6 24.31 -4.82 7.67
C GLY A 6 24.57 -4.11 9.03
N PRO A 7 25.44 -3.10 9.06
CA PRO A 7 25.60 -2.25 10.22
C PRO A 7 24.30 -1.46 10.48
N LEU A 8 24.01 -1.14 11.75
CA LEU A 8 22.87 -0.31 12.10
C LEU A 8 23.04 1.10 11.49
N PRO A 9 21.99 1.65 10.86
CA PRO A 9 22.06 2.93 10.18
C PRO A 9 22.14 4.09 11.18
N THR A 10 22.85 5.17 10.80
CA THR A 10 22.83 6.43 11.54
C THR A 10 21.91 7.44 10.86
N PRO A 11 21.37 8.43 11.62
CA PRO A 11 20.55 9.48 11.03
C PRO A 11 21.32 10.29 9.99
N ILE A 12 20.61 10.69 8.92
CA ILE A 12 21.12 11.67 7.95
C ILE A 12 20.73 13.08 8.39
N GLU A 13 21.59 14.05 8.17
CA GLU A 13 21.27 15.45 8.42
C GLU A 13 20.76 16.10 7.14
N PHE A 14 19.58 16.67 7.20
CA PHE A 14 18.99 17.44 6.12
C PHE A 14 18.43 18.76 6.62
N ARG A 15 19.00 19.87 6.17
CA ARG A 15 18.62 21.24 6.57
C ARG A 15 18.54 21.44 8.07
N GLY A 16 19.49 20.89 8.80
CA GLY A 16 19.56 21.00 10.27
C GLY A 16 18.60 20.11 11.03
N VAL A 17 17.98 19.13 10.37
CA VAL A 17 17.11 18.10 10.98
C VAL A 17 17.78 16.74 10.81
N ARG A 18 17.85 15.97 11.89
CA ARG A 18 18.41 14.61 11.85
C ARG A 18 17.30 13.59 11.62
N ILE A 19 17.29 13.00 10.43
CA ILE A 19 16.26 12.08 9.97
C ILE A 19 16.79 10.65 10.07
N GLY A 20 16.10 9.80 10.83
CA GLY A 20 16.30 8.36 10.84
C GLY A 20 15.49 7.71 9.73
N VAL A 21 16.13 6.81 8.95
CA VAL A 21 15.47 6.14 7.83
C VAL A 21 15.49 4.62 8.03
N PRO A 22 14.55 4.07 8.84
CA PRO A 22 14.33 2.62 8.89
C PRO A 22 13.62 2.19 7.61
N ILE A 23 14.14 1.17 6.91
CA ILE A 23 13.61 0.75 5.63
C ILE A 23 12.76 -0.51 5.79
N CYS A 24 11.48 -0.40 5.43
CA CYS A 24 10.54 -1.52 5.33
C CYS A 24 10.55 -2.42 6.58
N GLU A 25 11.13 -3.61 6.52
CA GLU A 25 11.15 -4.58 7.62
C GLU A 25 11.91 -4.10 8.86
N ASP A 26 12.81 -3.12 8.74
CA ASP A 26 13.52 -2.53 9.88
C ASP A 26 12.57 -1.97 10.97
N ILE A 27 11.37 -1.54 10.57
CA ILE A 27 10.39 -0.98 11.51
C ILE A 27 9.63 -2.07 12.31
N TRP A 28 9.66 -3.32 11.85
CA TRP A 28 8.94 -4.42 12.53
C TRP A 28 9.61 -4.81 13.86
N LEU A 29 10.93 -4.63 13.95
CA LEU A 29 11.71 -4.90 15.14
C LEU A 29 12.18 -3.58 15.77
N PRO A 30 12.38 -3.52 17.11
CA PRO A 30 12.72 -2.29 17.80
C PRO A 30 14.15 -1.80 17.55
N GLU A 31 15.08 -2.68 17.19
CA GLU A 31 16.52 -2.42 17.26
C GLU A 31 16.96 -1.25 16.38
N VAL A 32 16.49 -1.18 15.11
CA VAL A 32 16.90 -0.13 14.18
C VAL A 32 16.36 1.22 14.63
N CYS A 33 15.07 1.31 14.99
CA CYS A 33 14.45 2.55 15.43
C CYS A 33 15.04 3.03 16.77
N ALA A 34 15.33 2.13 17.71
CA ALA A 34 15.98 2.45 18.97
C ALA A 34 17.41 2.97 18.75
N HIS A 35 18.18 2.36 17.86
CA HIS A 35 19.52 2.81 17.51
C HIS A 35 19.50 4.20 16.84
N LEU A 36 18.59 4.43 15.89
CA LEU A 36 18.41 5.74 15.25
C LEU A 36 18.08 6.82 16.27
N LYS A 37 17.20 6.54 17.23
CA LYS A 37 16.92 7.44 18.37
C LYS A 37 18.16 7.70 19.21
N ALA A 38 18.88 6.65 19.61
CA ALA A 38 20.06 6.77 20.45
C ALA A 38 21.20 7.55 19.77
N THR A 39 21.29 7.48 18.44
CA THR A 39 22.26 8.21 17.63
C THR A 39 21.76 9.59 17.20
N GLY A 40 20.59 10.03 17.70
CA GLY A 40 20.10 11.39 17.64
C GLY A 40 19.14 11.70 16.50
N ALA A 41 18.43 10.72 15.93
CA ALA A 41 17.31 11.01 15.06
C ALA A 41 16.24 11.87 15.77
N GLU A 42 15.66 12.79 15.04
CA GLU A 42 14.59 13.69 15.51
C GLU A 42 13.24 13.33 14.86
N ILE A 43 13.26 12.77 13.66
CA ILE A 43 12.10 12.29 12.88
C ILE A 43 12.47 10.94 12.30
N LEU A 44 11.52 10.02 12.22
CA LEU A 44 11.64 8.77 11.48
C LEU A 44 10.88 8.89 10.14
N VAL A 45 11.52 8.47 9.06
CA VAL A 45 10.91 8.36 7.73
C VAL A 45 11.14 6.94 7.23
N SER A 46 10.08 6.16 7.12
CA SER A 46 10.14 4.75 6.73
C SER A 46 9.57 4.55 5.32
N PRO A 47 10.43 4.33 4.31
CA PRO A 47 9.99 3.91 2.99
C PRO A 47 9.73 2.40 2.98
N ASN A 48 8.57 2.01 2.44
CA ASN A 48 8.08 0.65 2.47
C ASN A 48 7.58 0.16 1.11
N GLY A 49 7.82 -1.11 0.83
CA GLY A 49 7.13 -1.91 -0.15
C GLY A 49 6.36 -3.01 0.58
N SER A 50 5.44 -2.62 1.48
CA SER A 50 4.62 -3.55 2.24
C SER A 50 3.42 -3.99 1.39
N PRO A 51 3.34 -5.27 0.97
CA PRO A 51 2.24 -5.74 0.12
C PRO A 51 0.90 -5.65 0.86
N TYR A 52 -0.15 -5.46 0.07
CA TYR A 52 -1.51 -5.56 0.57
C TYR A 52 -1.79 -6.97 1.09
N GLU A 53 -2.42 -7.04 2.23
CA GLU A 53 -3.04 -8.20 2.84
C GLU A 53 -4.29 -7.70 3.56
N ILE A 54 -5.31 -8.52 3.67
CA ILE A 54 -6.54 -8.18 4.39
C ILE A 54 -6.20 -7.80 5.85
N ASP A 55 -6.75 -6.71 6.35
CA ASP A 55 -6.55 -6.17 7.71
C ASP A 55 -5.12 -5.69 8.03
N LYS A 56 -4.24 -5.56 7.04
CA LYS A 56 -2.85 -5.16 7.28
C LYS A 56 -2.70 -3.68 7.60
N ASP A 57 -3.66 -2.85 7.22
CA ASP A 57 -3.63 -1.40 7.50
C ASP A 57 -3.66 -1.13 8.99
N ASP A 58 -4.56 -1.77 9.72
CA ASP A 58 -4.62 -1.69 11.19
C ASP A 58 -3.33 -2.17 11.83
N LEU A 59 -2.71 -3.22 11.27
CA LEU A 59 -1.44 -3.74 11.74
C LEU A 59 -0.29 -2.76 11.49
N ARG A 60 -0.24 -2.10 10.32
CA ARG A 60 0.79 -1.10 10.01
C ARG A 60 0.74 0.09 10.93
N VAL A 61 -0.45 0.67 11.11
CA VAL A 61 -0.65 1.86 11.96
C VAL A 61 -0.55 1.51 13.43
N GLY A 62 -1.43 0.64 13.94
CA GLY A 62 -1.55 0.33 15.36
C GLY A 62 -0.55 -0.69 15.86
N GLY A 63 -0.27 -1.71 15.06
CA GLY A 63 0.59 -2.84 15.45
C GLY A 63 2.08 -2.57 15.34
N VAL A 64 2.52 -1.82 14.33
CA VAL A 64 3.94 -1.62 14.01
C VAL A 64 4.36 -0.18 14.26
N ALA A 65 3.82 0.78 13.50
CA ALA A 65 4.26 2.17 13.56
C ALA A 65 4.01 2.81 14.92
N ALA A 66 2.82 2.63 15.51
CA ALA A 66 2.49 3.17 16.82
C ALA A 66 3.42 2.63 17.92
N LYS A 67 3.84 1.35 17.84
CA LYS A 67 4.82 0.80 18.79
C LYS A 67 6.18 1.49 18.66
N ARG A 68 6.67 1.70 17.44
CA ARG A 68 7.95 2.39 17.23
C ARG A 68 7.90 3.84 17.70
N VAL A 69 6.78 4.54 17.44
CA VAL A 69 6.54 5.89 17.95
C VAL A 69 6.56 5.91 19.48
N ALA A 70 5.83 5.00 20.13
CA ALA A 70 5.78 4.92 21.61
C ALA A 70 7.14 4.61 22.23
N GLU A 71 7.92 3.69 21.65
CA GLU A 71 9.25 3.29 22.16
C GLU A 71 10.31 4.37 21.95
N THR A 72 10.26 5.08 20.83
CA THR A 72 11.28 6.08 20.49
C THR A 72 10.91 7.48 20.95
N GLY A 73 9.62 7.78 21.12
CA GLY A 73 9.12 9.15 21.31
C GLY A 73 9.38 10.06 20.12
N LEU A 74 9.57 9.48 18.90
CA LEU A 74 9.79 10.22 17.68
C LEU A 74 8.54 10.15 16.78
N PRO A 75 8.21 11.23 16.06
CA PRO A 75 7.20 11.17 15.01
C PRO A 75 7.71 10.33 13.84
N LEU A 76 6.79 9.68 13.13
CA LEU A 76 7.10 8.76 12.05
C LEU A 76 6.24 9.06 10.82
N ALA A 77 6.90 9.30 9.69
CA ALA A 77 6.28 9.28 8.37
C ALA A 77 6.48 7.90 7.75
N TYR A 78 5.38 7.19 7.53
CA TYR A 78 5.34 5.88 6.89
C TYR A 78 4.92 6.06 5.44
N LEU A 79 5.84 5.81 4.51
CA LEU A 79 5.53 5.80 3.09
C LEU A 79 5.37 4.36 2.64
N ASN A 80 4.29 4.08 1.91
CA ASN A 80 4.12 2.78 1.28
C ASN A 80 3.99 2.94 -0.23
N ARG A 81 4.47 1.94 -0.93
CA ARG A 81 4.36 1.85 -2.39
C ARG A 81 2.90 1.67 -2.81
N VAL A 82 2.55 2.14 -4.00
CA VAL A 82 1.28 1.88 -4.69
C VAL A 82 1.54 1.12 -5.98
N GLY A 83 0.66 0.21 -6.33
CA GLY A 83 0.65 -0.49 -7.61
C GLY A 83 0.89 -1.98 -7.54
N GLY A 84 0.75 -2.65 -8.68
CA GLY A 84 1.00 -4.07 -8.85
C GLY A 84 2.42 -4.37 -9.35
N GLN A 85 2.98 -5.47 -8.89
CA GLN A 85 4.24 -6.03 -9.41
C GLN A 85 4.21 -7.55 -9.29
N ASP A 86 4.21 -8.22 -10.42
CA ASP A 86 4.08 -9.68 -10.51
C ASP A 86 2.84 -10.16 -9.73
N GLU A 87 3.00 -11.01 -8.72
CA GLU A 87 1.92 -11.50 -7.85
C GLU A 87 1.62 -10.59 -6.64
N LEU A 88 2.33 -9.49 -6.49
CA LEU A 88 2.16 -8.57 -5.36
C LEU A 88 1.38 -7.32 -5.75
N VAL A 89 0.55 -6.86 -4.84
CA VAL A 89 -0.14 -5.57 -4.95
C VAL A 89 0.16 -4.73 -3.73
N PHE A 90 0.37 -3.43 -3.93
CA PHE A 90 0.69 -2.47 -2.89
C PHE A 90 -0.40 -1.40 -2.87
N ASP A 91 -1.03 -1.25 -1.73
CA ASP A 91 -2.19 -0.39 -1.50
C ASP A 91 -1.83 1.08 -1.23
N GLY A 92 -0.58 1.38 -0.88
CA GLY A 92 -0.21 2.74 -0.48
C GLY A 92 -0.62 3.04 0.94
N ALA A 93 -1.71 3.78 1.13
CA ALA A 93 -2.23 4.16 2.44
C ALA A 93 -1.17 4.77 3.38
N SER A 94 -0.24 5.55 2.83
CA SER A 94 0.84 6.19 3.58
C SER A 94 0.31 7.13 4.65
N PHE A 95 1.03 7.27 5.77
CA PHE A 95 0.54 8.08 6.89
C PHE A 95 1.67 8.75 7.69
N VAL A 96 1.30 9.69 8.55
CA VAL A 96 2.21 10.31 9.51
C VAL A 96 1.62 10.22 10.91
N LEU A 97 2.38 9.65 11.85
CA LEU A 97 2.09 9.66 13.28
C LEU A 97 3.01 10.64 14.00
N ASN A 98 2.45 11.46 14.87
CA ASN A 98 3.22 12.28 15.80
C ASN A 98 3.75 11.45 16.98
N ALA A 99 4.69 12.02 17.74
CA ALA A 99 5.31 11.38 18.90
C ALA A 99 4.31 10.98 20.01
N ASP A 100 3.17 11.63 20.07
CA ASP A 100 2.05 11.32 20.97
C ASP A 100 1.09 10.24 20.42
N GLY A 101 1.42 9.67 19.27
CA GLY A 101 0.60 8.67 18.59
C GLY A 101 -0.56 9.22 17.78
N THR A 102 -0.74 10.56 17.73
CA THR A 102 -1.81 11.15 16.92
C THR A 102 -1.52 11.02 15.42
N LEU A 103 -2.52 10.61 14.64
CA LEU A 103 -2.46 10.56 13.20
C LEU A 103 -2.53 11.98 12.63
N ALA A 104 -1.43 12.47 12.05
CA ALA A 104 -1.38 13.81 11.44
C ALA A 104 -1.86 13.80 10.00
N HIS A 105 -1.47 12.79 9.22
CA HIS A 105 -1.89 12.58 7.84
C HIS A 105 -2.26 11.12 7.60
N GLN A 106 -3.28 10.90 6.76
CA GLN A 106 -3.60 9.64 6.11
C GLN A 106 -3.76 9.93 4.63
N LEU A 107 -2.92 9.31 3.81
CA LEU A 107 -3.02 9.42 2.35
C LEU A 107 -3.93 8.33 1.80
N PRO A 108 -4.47 8.50 0.58
CA PRO A 108 -5.35 7.51 -0.01
C PRO A 108 -4.64 6.18 -0.25
N ASP A 109 -5.40 5.14 -0.29
CA ASP A 109 -5.04 3.85 -0.86
C ASP A 109 -5.19 3.88 -2.39
N TRP A 110 -4.60 2.90 -3.06
CA TRP A 110 -4.68 2.57 -4.50
C TRP A 110 -4.23 3.64 -5.49
N ASP A 111 -4.05 4.89 -5.05
CA ASP A 111 -3.64 6.01 -5.88
C ASP A 111 -2.26 6.56 -5.48
N ALA A 112 -1.39 6.73 -6.49
CA ALA A 112 -0.10 7.38 -6.28
C ALA A 112 -0.28 8.89 -6.12
N CYS A 113 0.23 9.44 -5.02
CA CYS A 113 0.13 10.87 -4.76
C CYS A 113 1.42 11.43 -4.16
N VAL A 114 1.60 12.74 -4.27
CA VAL A 114 2.65 13.51 -3.60
C VAL A 114 1.99 14.59 -2.76
N VAL A 115 2.23 14.54 -1.46
CA VAL A 115 1.65 15.49 -0.52
C VAL A 115 2.76 16.20 0.26
N ALA A 116 2.73 17.53 0.30
CA ALA A 116 3.60 18.32 1.15
C ALA A 116 3.08 18.31 2.58
N THR A 117 3.93 17.94 3.53
CA THR A 117 3.63 17.98 4.97
C THR A 117 4.38 19.14 5.62
N GLN A 118 3.75 19.77 6.61
CA GLN A 118 4.36 20.86 7.36
C GLN A 118 4.75 20.38 8.77
N TRP A 119 5.94 20.76 9.18
CA TRP A 119 6.51 20.35 10.45
C TRP A 119 6.95 21.55 11.27
N GLU A 120 6.73 21.50 12.55
CA GLU A 120 7.17 22.52 13.50
C GLU A 120 7.96 21.92 14.66
N ARG A 121 8.91 22.70 15.17
CA ARG A 121 9.66 22.33 16.36
C ARG A 121 8.89 22.77 17.59
N ARG A 122 8.60 21.82 18.48
CA ARG A 122 7.91 22.02 19.77
C ARG A 122 8.82 21.70 20.96
N GLN A 123 8.36 22.01 22.18
CA GLN A 123 8.99 21.46 23.38
C GLN A 123 8.86 19.92 23.31
N GLY A 124 9.99 19.22 23.20
CA GLY A 124 10.00 17.76 23.10
C GLY A 124 10.30 17.19 21.72
N GLY A 125 10.47 18.00 20.69
CA GLY A 125 10.87 17.52 19.36
C GLY A 125 10.06 18.09 18.20
N TRP A 126 10.04 17.38 17.08
CA TRP A 126 9.27 17.77 15.90
C TRP A 126 7.85 17.22 15.96
N ALA A 127 6.91 17.97 15.40
CA ALA A 127 5.53 17.55 15.19
C ALA A 127 5.07 17.91 13.78
N CYS A 128 4.41 16.99 13.14
CA CYS A 128 3.71 17.23 11.87
C CYS A 128 2.38 17.92 12.15
N LEU A 129 2.08 19.00 11.42
CA LEU A 129 0.80 19.66 11.51
C LEU A 129 -0.29 18.77 10.90
N PRO A 130 -1.54 18.82 11.41
CA PRO A 130 -2.64 18.08 10.83
C PRO A 130 -2.90 18.47 9.38
N GLY A 131 -3.17 17.49 8.53
CA GLY A 131 -3.45 17.69 7.12
C GLY A 131 -4.48 16.70 6.58
N ALA A 132 -4.30 16.26 5.34
CA ALA A 132 -5.24 15.38 4.66
C ALA A 132 -5.45 14.06 5.44
N ARG A 133 -6.73 13.65 5.55
CA ARG A 133 -7.14 12.36 6.11
C ARG A 133 -8.09 11.71 5.12
N ALA A 134 -7.52 10.94 4.20
CA ALA A 134 -8.32 10.13 3.29
C ALA A 134 -9.06 9.03 4.08
N ALA A 135 -10.28 8.75 3.67
CA ALA A 135 -10.95 7.53 4.06
C ALA A 135 -10.36 6.39 3.22
N LEU A 136 -9.94 5.31 3.88
CA LEU A 136 -9.49 4.11 3.20
C LEU A 136 -10.70 3.27 2.80
N ASP A 137 -10.54 2.45 1.78
CA ASP A 137 -11.59 1.56 1.32
C ASP A 137 -12.00 0.55 2.41
N PRO A 138 -13.30 0.43 2.69
CA PRO A 138 -13.78 -0.61 3.58
C PRO A 138 -13.77 -1.98 2.86
N HIS A 139 -13.63 -3.05 3.65
CA HIS A 139 -13.86 -4.40 3.16
C HIS A 139 -15.31 -4.59 2.68
N PRO A 140 -15.61 -5.20 1.51
CA PRO A 140 -14.67 -5.87 0.56
C PRO A 140 -14.21 -4.98 -0.62
N ALA A 141 -14.42 -3.67 -0.61
CA ALA A 141 -14.01 -2.78 -1.69
C ALA A 141 -12.48 -2.78 -1.88
N ASP A 142 -11.73 -2.86 -0.80
CA ASP A 142 -10.28 -2.98 -0.78
C ASP A 142 -9.77 -4.20 -1.58
N ILE A 143 -10.43 -5.37 -1.44
CA ILE A 143 -10.10 -6.58 -2.23
C ILE A 143 -10.37 -6.34 -3.71
N TYR A 144 -11.49 -5.70 -4.03
CA TYR A 144 -11.85 -5.41 -5.42
C TYR A 144 -10.81 -4.51 -6.08
N HIS A 145 -10.40 -3.42 -5.41
CA HIS A 145 -9.38 -2.53 -5.91
C HIS A 145 -8.00 -3.20 -6.00
N ALA A 146 -7.67 -4.09 -5.08
CA ALA A 146 -6.45 -4.89 -5.19
C ALA A 146 -6.42 -5.72 -6.48
N MET A 147 -7.54 -6.35 -6.85
CA MET A 147 -7.65 -7.10 -8.11
C MET A 147 -7.52 -6.19 -9.34
N VAL A 148 -8.19 -5.04 -9.33
CA VAL A 148 -8.15 -4.06 -10.43
C VAL A 148 -6.73 -3.53 -10.63
N VAL A 149 -6.07 -3.08 -9.56
CA VAL A 149 -4.70 -2.52 -9.62
C VAL A 149 -3.70 -3.60 -10.04
N GLY A 150 -3.80 -4.80 -9.48
CA GLY A 150 -2.92 -5.92 -9.81
C GLY A 150 -2.99 -6.27 -11.30
N LEU A 151 -4.20 -6.44 -11.84
CA LEU A 151 -4.39 -6.76 -13.25
C LEU A 151 -3.95 -5.61 -14.18
N ARG A 152 -4.33 -4.37 -13.86
CA ARG A 152 -3.96 -3.19 -14.64
C ARG A 152 -2.46 -3.08 -14.81
N ASP A 153 -1.74 -3.14 -13.70
CA ASP A 153 -0.31 -2.89 -13.69
C ASP A 153 0.46 -4.06 -14.30
N TYR A 154 0.02 -5.31 -14.08
CA TYR A 154 0.62 -6.48 -14.72
C TYR A 154 0.50 -6.42 -16.25
N VAL A 155 -0.70 -6.15 -16.78
CA VAL A 155 -0.95 -6.07 -18.22
C VAL A 155 -0.15 -4.92 -18.85
N ASN A 156 -0.12 -3.76 -18.19
CA ASN A 156 0.59 -2.58 -18.69
C ASN A 156 2.11 -2.74 -18.62
N ALA A 157 2.65 -3.27 -17.53
CA ALA A 157 4.10 -3.49 -17.37
C ALA A 157 4.63 -4.47 -18.42
N ASN A 158 3.85 -5.50 -18.75
CA ASN A 158 4.19 -6.48 -19.79
C ASN A 158 3.84 -6.03 -21.21
N ARG A 159 3.24 -4.84 -21.37
CA ARG A 159 2.82 -4.27 -22.66
C ARG A 159 1.85 -5.17 -23.44
N PHE A 160 1.01 -5.91 -22.74
CA PHE A 160 -0.03 -6.69 -23.38
C PHE A 160 -1.12 -5.77 -23.94
N PRO A 161 -1.65 -6.07 -25.14
CA PRO A 161 -2.67 -5.22 -25.76
C PRO A 161 -4.00 -5.25 -25.00
N GLY A 162 -4.25 -6.29 -24.25
CA GLY A 162 -5.47 -6.53 -23.49
C GLY A 162 -5.52 -7.95 -22.97
N VAL A 163 -6.71 -8.39 -22.58
CA VAL A 163 -6.98 -9.73 -22.05
C VAL A 163 -8.10 -10.41 -22.81
N VAL A 164 -8.04 -11.74 -22.86
CA VAL A 164 -9.13 -12.59 -23.36
C VAL A 164 -9.63 -13.43 -22.20
N LEU A 165 -10.93 -13.46 -21.99
CA LEU A 165 -11.59 -14.16 -20.90
C LEU A 165 -12.67 -15.10 -21.40
N GLY A 166 -12.70 -16.34 -20.89
CA GLY A 166 -13.82 -17.25 -21.08
C GLY A 166 -15.01 -16.83 -20.22
N LEU A 167 -16.14 -16.46 -20.86
CA LEU A 167 -17.37 -16.12 -20.15
C LEU A 167 -18.30 -17.34 -20.11
N SER A 168 -18.55 -17.86 -18.91
CA SER A 168 -19.29 -19.13 -18.70
C SER A 168 -20.76 -18.93 -18.33
N GLY A 169 -21.20 -17.70 -18.09
CA GLY A 169 -22.50 -17.38 -17.48
C GLY A 169 -22.53 -17.56 -15.95
N GLY A 170 -21.40 -17.94 -15.32
CA GLY A 170 -21.25 -18.00 -13.86
C GLY A 170 -20.70 -16.71 -13.27
N ILE A 171 -20.99 -16.48 -11.97
CA ILE A 171 -20.62 -15.25 -11.26
C ILE A 171 -19.09 -15.01 -11.25
N ASP A 172 -18.27 -16.05 -11.16
CA ASP A 172 -16.81 -15.90 -11.12
C ASP A 172 -16.26 -15.30 -12.42
N SER A 173 -16.75 -15.78 -13.58
CA SER A 173 -16.36 -15.24 -14.89
C SER A 173 -16.91 -13.83 -15.10
N ALA A 174 -18.11 -13.54 -14.61
CA ALA A 174 -18.70 -12.20 -14.66
C ALA A 174 -17.91 -11.20 -13.80
N LEU A 175 -17.56 -11.58 -12.58
CA LEU A 175 -16.71 -10.76 -11.69
C LEU A 175 -15.33 -10.54 -12.33
N SER A 176 -14.72 -11.58 -12.89
CA SER A 176 -13.43 -11.45 -13.59
C SER A 176 -13.50 -10.50 -14.79
N ALA A 177 -14.62 -10.53 -15.53
CA ALA A 177 -14.85 -9.59 -16.63
C ALA A 177 -15.01 -8.14 -16.13
N ALA A 178 -15.76 -7.92 -15.05
CA ALA A 178 -15.92 -6.61 -14.44
C ALA A 178 -14.57 -6.03 -13.98
N VAL A 179 -13.80 -6.80 -13.22
CA VAL A 179 -12.43 -6.42 -12.80
C VAL A 179 -11.55 -6.09 -14.00
N ALA A 180 -11.62 -6.89 -15.08
CA ALA A 180 -10.82 -6.65 -16.27
C ALA A 180 -11.21 -5.35 -16.98
N VAL A 181 -12.50 -5.04 -17.06
CA VAL A 181 -13.01 -3.80 -17.66
C VAL A 181 -12.62 -2.59 -16.83
N ASP A 182 -12.75 -2.66 -15.50
CA ASP A 182 -12.35 -1.57 -14.61
C ASP A 182 -10.82 -1.35 -14.59
N ALA A 183 -10.05 -2.42 -14.78
CA ALA A 183 -8.60 -2.33 -14.86
C ALA A 183 -8.07 -1.77 -16.18
N LEU A 184 -8.69 -2.10 -17.31
CA LEU A 184 -8.11 -1.92 -18.65
C LEU A 184 -8.96 -1.07 -19.61
N GLY A 185 -10.23 -0.88 -19.31
CA GLY A 185 -11.22 -0.37 -20.24
C GLY A 185 -11.81 -1.47 -21.13
N ALA A 186 -13.08 -1.30 -21.51
CA ALA A 186 -13.84 -2.32 -22.26
C ALA A 186 -13.20 -2.70 -23.62
N GLU A 187 -12.53 -1.76 -24.26
CA GLU A 187 -11.87 -1.95 -25.55
C GLU A 187 -10.68 -2.91 -25.50
N ARG A 188 -10.12 -3.14 -24.30
CA ARG A 188 -8.98 -4.05 -24.08
C ARG A 188 -9.40 -5.39 -23.49
N VAL A 189 -10.71 -5.62 -23.29
CA VAL A 189 -11.24 -6.86 -22.73
C VAL A 189 -12.08 -7.58 -23.79
N ARG A 190 -11.74 -8.81 -24.07
CA ARG A 190 -12.48 -9.64 -25.03
C ARG A 190 -13.02 -10.88 -24.32
N CYS A 191 -14.32 -10.91 -24.11
CA CYS A 191 -15.02 -12.08 -23.59
C CYS A 191 -15.36 -13.05 -24.74
N VAL A 192 -15.16 -14.34 -24.50
CA VAL A 192 -15.44 -15.40 -25.44
C VAL A 192 -16.25 -16.49 -24.76
N MET A 193 -17.43 -16.79 -25.29
CA MET A 193 -18.22 -17.93 -24.85
C MET A 193 -17.77 -19.18 -25.62
N LEU A 194 -17.62 -20.29 -24.93
CA LEU A 194 -17.21 -21.57 -25.47
C LEU A 194 -18.31 -22.64 -25.21
N PRO A 195 -19.50 -22.52 -25.84
CA PRO A 195 -20.61 -23.43 -25.58
C PRO A 195 -20.30 -24.83 -26.06
N SER A 196 -20.74 -25.83 -25.30
CA SER A 196 -20.73 -27.22 -25.68
C SER A 196 -22.17 -27.76 -25.73
N ARG A 197 -22.36 -28.95 -26.28
CA ARG A 197 -23.66 -29.63 -26.24
C ARG A 197 -24.22 -29.92 -24.83
N TYR A 198 -23.40 -29.74 -23.81
CA TYR A 198 -23.79 -29.97 -22.42
C TYR A 198 -23.96 -28.63 -21.66
N THR A 199 -23.76 -27.50 -22.31
CA THR A 199 -23.91 -26.17 -21.67
C THR A 199 -25.41 -25.92 -21.44
N ALA A 200 -25.78 -25.59 -20.20
CA ALA A 200 -27.16 -25.30 -19.84
C ALA A 200 -27.62 -23.97 -20.48
N ASP A 201 -28.90 -23.93 -20.89
CA ASP A 201 -29.48 -22.74 -21.53
C ASP A 201 -29.38 -21.48 -20.65
N ILE A 202 -29.48 -21.60 -19.33
CA ILE A 202 -29.28 -20.49 -18.41
C ILE A 202 -27.88 -19.89 -18.56
N SER A 203 -26.84 -20.70 -18.66
CA SER A 203 -25.46 -20.21 -18.84
C SER A 203 -25.26 -19.50 -20.18
N LEU A 204 -25.96 -19.93 -21.22
CA LEU A 204 -25.94 -19.26 -22.53
C LEU A 204 -26.62 -17.89 -22.48
N ASN A 205 -27.78 -17.81 -21.80
CA ASN A 205 -28.52 -16.57 -21.62
C ASN A 205 -27.80 -15.55 -20.76
N ASP A 206 -27.17 -16.00 -19.66
CA ASP A 206 -26.47 -15.13 -18.71
C ASP A 206 -25.12 -14.61 -19.24
N ALA A 207 -24.55 -15.26 -20.26
CA ALA A 207 -23.29 -14.85 -20.89
C ALA A 207 -23.48 -13.97 -22.13
N THR A 208 -24.72 -13.68 -22.55
CA THR A 208 -25.04 -12.86 -23.73
C THR A 208 -25.45 -11.46 -23.33
#